data_02fb33bd15577a0ce30ecdabd6cf043e
#
_entry.id   02fb33bd15577a0ce30ecdabd6cf043e
#
_cell.length_a   1.000
_cell.length_b   1.000
_cell.length_c   1.000
_cell.angle_alpha   90.00
_cell.angle_beta   90.00
_cell.angle_gamma   90.00
#
_symmetry.space_group_name_H-M   'P 1'
#
loop_
_entity.id
_entity.type
_entity.pdbx_description
1 polymer ?
#
loop_
_entity_poly.entity_id
_entity_poly.type
_entity_poly.pdbx_seq_one_letter_code
_entity_poly.pdbx_strand_id
1 'polypeptide(L)'
;MEICLSFDNGPEPEATPGVLDVLANRRIPALFFVIGEKLRVPAGRALAERARAEGHRIGNHTLTHGAPLGRRSAAEALHEITETDALIGDLAAPERFFRPNGGGGALGAHLLNVAAARHLVAHQATMVLWNAVPGDFRDADGWPATAHEMLRTVQDPVMLVLHDLPNGAMRHLDRFLGEVLDQGWRFRADPPLGCVPLRRGVPGPDFARYISGA
;
A
#
# COMPACT_ATOMS: atom_id res chain seq x y z
N MET A 1 11.56 7.57 -16.44
CA MET A 1 10.56 7.78 -15.37
C MET A 1 10.18 6.43 -14.78
N GLU A 2 9.98 6.32 -13.47
CA GLU A 2 9.77 5.05 -12.77
C GLU A 2 8.56 5.09 -11.85
N ILE A 3 7.78 4.01 -11.85
CA ILE A 3 6.62 3.82 -10.99
C ILE A 3 6.86 2.61 -10.09
N CYS A 4 6.70 2.78 -8.78
CA CYS A 4 6.42 1.68 -7.87
C CYS A 4 4.91 1.58 -7.72
N LEU A 5 4.34 0.45 -8.15
CA LEU A 5 2.91 0.19 -8.10
C LEU A 5 2.55 -0.51 -6.81
N SER A 6 1.46 -0.08 -6.17
CA SER A 6 0.93 -0.77 -5.00
C SER A 6 -0.59 -0.84 -5.00
N PHE A 7 -1.09 -1.86 -4.31
CA PHE A 7 -2.51 -2.09 -4.07
C PHE A 7 -2.77 -2.11 -2.57
N ASP A 8 -3.72 -1.29 -2.14
CA ASP A 8 -4.15 -1.20 -0.76
C ASP A 8 -5.54 -1.84 -0.60
N ASN A 9 -5.90 -2.18 0.63
CA ASN A 9 -7.20 -2.65 1.07
C ASN A 9 -7.56 -4.11 0.72
N GLY A 10 -6.82 -4.78 -0.15
CA GLY A 10 -7.02 -6.22 -0.42
C GLY A 10 -6.60 -7.14 0.73
N PRO A 11 -6.62 -8.46 0.50
CA PRO A 11 -7.08 -9.14 -0.72
C PRO A 11 -8.61 -9.23 -0.83
N GLU A 12 -9.15 -9.07 -2.04
CA GLU A 12 -10.57 -9.23 -2.32
C GLU A 12 -10.80 -10.33 -3.36
N PRO A 13 -11.63 -11.35 -3.06
CA PRO A 13 -11.87 -12.45 -4.00
C PRO A 13 -12.43 -12.03 -5.36
N GLU A 14 -13.17 -10.92 -5.41
CA GLU A 14 -13.79 -10.42 -6.63
C GLU A 14 -12.85 -9.53 -7.48
N ALA A 15 -11.77 -9.02 -6.91
CA ALA A 15 -10.89 -8.06 -7.57
C ALA A 15 -9.43 -8.54 -7.69
N THR A 16 -8.85 -9.02 -6.60
CA THR A 16 -7.42 -9.37 -6.52
C THR A 16 -6.99 -10.41 -7.56
N PRO A 17 -7.78 -11.47 -7.89
CA PRO A 17 -7.36 -12.42 -8.93
C PRO A 17 -7.09 -11.75 -10.28
N GLY A 18 -8.00 -10.88 -10.73
CA GLY A 18 -7.84 -10.17 -11.99
C GLY A 18 -6.66 -9.20 -11.99
N VAL A 19 -6.37 -8.56 -10.84
CA VAL A 19 -5.18 -7.73 -10.67
C VAL A 19 -3.91 -8.56 -10.85
N LEU A 20 -3.81 -9.70 -10.17
CA LEU A 20 -2.66 -10.60 -10.27
C LEU A 20 -2.46 -11.12 -11.70
N ASP A 21 -3.53 -11.51 -12.38
CA ASP A 21 -3.46 -11.96 -13.78
C ASP A 21 -2.89 -10.87 -14.70
N VAL A 22 -3.33 -9.63 -14.56
CA VAL A 22 -2.80 -8.48 -15.32
C VAL A 22 -1.33 -8.24 -15.03
N LEU A 23 -0.93 -8.27 -13.75
CA LEU A 23 0.46 -8.06 -13.34
C LEU A 23 1.39 -9.16 -13.88
N ALA A 24 0.95 -10.43 -13.80
CA ALA A 24 1.69 -11.57 -14.32
C ALA A 24 1.89 -11.46 -15.84
N ASN A 25 0.81 -11.16 -16.59
CA ASN A 25 0.86 -11.00 -18.05
C ASN A 25 1.84 -9.90 -18.48
N ARG A 26 1.93 -8.82 -17.72
CA ARG A 26 2.82 -7.69 -18.00
C ARG A 26 4.19 -7.77 -17.32
N ARG A 27 4.41 -8.76 -16.46
CA ARG A 27 5.62 -8.94 -15.65
C ARG A 27 5.94 -7.70 -14.79
N ILE A 28 4.91 -7.10 -14.21
CA ILE A 28 5.03 -5.90 -13.37
C ILE A 28 5.06 -6.31 -11.89
N PRO A 29 6.13 -5.97 -11.15
CA PRO A 29 6.16 -6.16 -9.71
C PRO A 29 5.28 -5.14 -9.00
N ALA A 30 4.67 -5.55 -7.88
CA ALA A 30 3.84 -4.66 -7.07
C ALA A 30 4.01 -4.93 -5.57
N LEU A 31 3.57 -3.95 -4.75
CA LEU A 31 3.41 -4.10 -3.31
C LEU A 31 1.91 -4.24 -3.00
N PHE A 32 1.56 -5.18 -2.15
CA PHE A 32 0.18 -5.35 -1.65
C PHE A 32 0.17 -5.05 -0.15
N PHE A 33 -0.50 -3.96 0.24
CA PHE A 33 -0.71 -3.61 1.64
C PHE A 33 -2.07 -4.16 2.07
N VAL A 34 -2.02 -5.27 2.79
CA VAL A 34 -3.20 -6.09 3.10
C VAL A 34 -3.86 -5.69 4.41
N ILE A 35 -5.18 -5.69 4.44
CA ILE A 35 -5.96 -5.57 5.66
C ILE A 35 -5.95 -6.92 6.38
N GLY A 36 -5.54 -6.91 7.66
CA GLY A 36 -5.36 -8.15 8.42
C GLY A 36 -6.62 -9.00 8.53
N GLU A 37 -7.79 -8.41 8.78
CA GLU A 37 -9.06 -9.16 8.86
C GLU A 37 -9.36 -9.96 7.60
N LYS A 38 -8.96 -9.50 6.44
CA LYS A 38 -9.17 -10.21 5.17
C LYS A 38 -8.33 -11.49 5.06
N LEU A 39 -7.20 -11.56 5.78
CA LEU A 39 -6.39 -12.77 5.85
C LEU A 39 -6.99 -13.87 6.76
N ARG A 40 -7.97 -13.54 7.61
CA ARG A 40 -8.68 -14.51 8.42
C ARG A 40 -9.63 -15.37 7.58
N VAL A 41 -10.01 -14.87 6.41
CA VAL A 41 -10.84 -15.59 5.44
C VAL A 41 -9.94 -16.45 4.55
N PRO A 42 -10.19 -17.78 4.42
CA PRO A 42 -9.33 -18.68 3.63
C PRO A 42 -9.08 -18.20 2.20
N ALA A 43 -10.09 -17.64 1.53
CA ALA A 43 -9.93 -17.11 0.18
C ALA A 43 -8.97 -15.89 0.14
N GLY A 44 -9.05 -14.99 1.11
CA GLY A 44 -8.12 -13.86 1.20
C GLY A 44 -6.69 -14.31 1.50
N ARG A 45 -6.52 -15.27 2.43
CA ARG A 45 -5.19 -15.85 2.72
C ARG A 45 -4.58 -16.47 1.46
N ALA A 46 -5.32 -17.27 0.71
CA ALA A 46 -4.86 -17.92 -0.52
C ALA A 46 -4.45 -16.89 -1.59
N LEU A 47 -5.13 -15.75 -1.68
CA LEU A 47 -4.77 -14.67 -2.61
C LEU A 47 -3.47 -13.96 -2.21
N ALA A 48 -3.25 -13.72 -0.93
CA ALA A 48 -1.99 -13.17 -0.44
C ALA A 48 -0.82 -14.15 -0.67
N GLU A 49 -1.04 -15.45 -0.48
CA GLU A 49 -0.07 -16.52 -0.80
C GLU A 49 0.24 -16.55 -2.30
N ARG A 50 -0.78 -16.44 -3.16
CA ARG A 50 -0.61 -16.33 -4.61
C ARG A 50 0.23 -15.10 -4.97
N ALA A 51 -0.13 -13.92 -4.47
CA ALA A 51 0.63 -12.69 -4.71
C ALA A 51 2.11 -12.84 -4.31
N ARG A 52 2.37 -13.45 -3.14
CA ARG A 52 3.74 -13.72 -2.68
C ARG A 52 4.48 -14.69 -3.57
N ALA A 53 3.82 -15.77 -4.02
CA ALA A 53 4.41 -16.78 -4.91
C ALA A 53 4.72 -16.23 -6.30
N GLU A 54 3.95 -15.27 -6.80
CA GLU A 54 4.16 -14.55 -8.06
C GLU A 54 5.23 -13.44 -7.96
N GLY A 55 5.88 -13.28 -6.78
CA GLY A 55 7.00 -12.36 -6.58
C GLY A 55 6.61 -10.97 -6.12
N HIS A 56 5.34 -10.74 -5.81
CA HIS A 56 4.90 -9.48 -5.19
C HIS A 56 5.27 -9.42 -3.72
N ARG A 57 5.32 -8.24 -3.15
CA ARG A 57 5.68 -8.03 -1.74
C ARG A 57 4.45 -7.71 -0.92
N ILE A 58 4.29 -8.39 0.21
CA ILE A 58 3.18 -8.19 1.13
C ILE A 58 3.61 -7.28 2.28
N GLY A 59 2.82 -6.26 2.55
CA GLY A 59 2.97 -5.32 3.67
C GLY A 59 1.69 -5.22 4.49
N ASN A 60 1.83 -4.70 5.71
CA ASN A 60 0.77 -4.51 6.67
C ASN A 60 0.00 -3.20 6.40
N HIS A 61 -1.34 -3.28 6.30
CA HIS A 61 -2.23 -2.12 6.14
C HIS A 61 -3.25 -1.98 7.27
N THR A 62 -2.84 -2.29 8.49
CA THR A 62 -3.68 -2.35 9.69
C THR A 62 -4.69 -3.52 9.68
N LEU A 63 -5.29 -3.80 10.83
CA LEU A 63 -6.20 -4.93 10.99
C LEU A 63 -7.56 -4.67 10.33
N THR A 64 -8.16 -3.52 10.63
CA THR A 64 -9.55 -3.21 10.28
C THR A 64 -9.70 -2.11 9.25
N HIS A 65 -8.62 -1.38 8.93
CA HIS A 65 -8.64 -0.16 8.12
C HIS A 65 -9.66 0.89 8.62
N GLY A 66 -9.87 0.95 9.93
CA GLY A 66 -10.80 1.89 10.55
C GLY A 66 -10.24 3.32 10.66
N ALA A 67 -10.39 3.98 11.81
CA ALA A 67 -9.81 5.30 12.01
C ALA A 67 -8.27 5.27 11.93
N PRO A 68 -7.62 6.33 11.37
CA PRO A 68 -6.16 6.44 11.35
C PRO A 68 -5.54 6.26 12.74
N LEU A 69 -4.37 5.64 12.82
CA LEU A 69 -3.75 5.25 14.09
C LEU A 69 -3.42 6.44 15.00
N GLY A 70 -3.18 7.63 14.43
CA GLY A 70 -2.98 8.85 15.19
C GLY A 70 -4.21 9.36 15.94
N ARG A 71 -5.39 8.80 15.63
CA ARG A 71 -6.68 9.12 16.28
C ARG A 71 -7.16 8.02 17.22
N ARG A 72 -6.36 6.97 17.42
CA ARG A 72 -6.66 5.82 18.28
C ARG A 72 -5.89 5.89 19.58
N SER A 73 -6.34 5.17 20.60
CA SER A 73 -5.56 4.94 21.80
C SER A 73 -4.27 4.15 21.47
N ALA A 74 -3.30 4.19 22.36
CA ALA A 74 -2.06 3.42 22.20
C ALA A 74 -2.32 1.92 22.04
N ALA A 75 -3.21 1.36 22.86
CA ALA A 75 -3.54 -0.07 22.83
C ALA A 75 -4.21 -0.47 21.50
N GLU A 76 -5.18 0.31 21.03
CA GLU A 76 -5.86 0.05 19.75
C GLU A 76 -4.89 0.14 18.57
N ALA A 77 -4.05 1.17 18.55
CA ALA A 77 -3.08 1.34 17.45
C ALA A 77 -2.06 0.19 17.41
N LEU A 78 -1.58 -0.28 18.55
CA LEU A 78 -0.70 -1.44 18.62
C LEU A 78 -1.41 -2.72 18.17
N HIS A 79 -2.66 -2.94 18.61
CA HIS A 79 -3.46 -4.09 18.20
C HIS A 79 -3.65 -4.14 16.68
N GLU A 80 -3.97 -3.01 16.04
CA GLU A 80 -4.10 -2.90 14.57
C GLU A 80 -2.82 -3.35 13.83
N ILE A 81 -1.65 -3.06 14.37
CA ILE A 81 -0.38 -3.42 13.74
C ILE A 81 -0.02 -4.88 14.05
N THR A 82 -0.02 -5.26 15.34
CA THR A 82 0.53 -6.55 15.78
C THR A 82 -0.31 -7.73 15.32
N GLU A 83 -1.65 -7.62 15.35
CA GLU A 83 -2.53 -8.68 14.85
C GLU A 83 -2.35 -8.87 13.34
N THR A 84 -2.20 -7.78 12.59
CA THR A 84 -1.95 -7.88 11.15
C THR A 84 -0.61 -8.52 10.86
N ASP A 85 0.45 -8.13 11.57
CA ASP A 85 1.78 -8.75 11.43
C ASP A 85 1.73 -10.26 11.73
N ALA A 86 0.97 -10.67 12.76
CA ALA A 86 0.77 -12.08 13.09
C ALA A 86 0.02 -12.83 11.99
N LEU A 87 -1.02 -12.20 11.39
CA LEU A 87 -1.80 -12.80 10.31
C LEU A 87 -1.01 -12.88 8.99
N ILE A 88 -0.17 -11.91 8.68
CA ILE A 88 0.74 -11.96 7.52
C ILE A 88 1.80 -13.05 7.72
N GLY A 89 2.41 -13.11 8.89
CA GLY A 89 3.40 -14.13 9.26
C GLY A 89 4.55 -14.24 8.24
N ASP A 90 4.72 -15.41 7.68
CA ASP A 90 5.77 -15.77 6.71
C ASP A 90 5.59 -15.14 5.31
N LEU A 91 4.43 -14.58 5.01
CA LEU A 91 4.20 -13.84 3.78
C LEU A 91 4.85 -12.44 3.79
N ALA A 92 5.22 -11.93 4.96
CA ALA A 92 5.81 -10.61 5.10
C ALA A 92 7.05 -10.44 4.21
N ALA A 93 7.14 -9.29 3.54
CA ALA A 93 8.39 -8.91 2.89
C ALA A 93 9.52 -8.74 3.92
N PRO A 94 10.78 -9.06 3.57
CA PRO A 94 11.92 -8.91 4.49
C PRO A 94 12.11 -7.49 5.05
N GLU A 95 11.63 -6.49 4.32
CA GLU A 95 11.64 -5.09 4.71
C GLU A 95 10.61 -4.73 5.77
N ARG A 96 9.68 -5.65 6.09
CA ARG A 96 8.57 -5.44 7.02
C ARG A 96 7.78 -4.18 6.65
N PHE A 97 7.26 -4.16 5.44
CA PHE A 97 6.52 -3.02 4.94
C PHE A 97 5.24 -2.77 5.75
N PHE A 98 5.06 -1.51 6.10
CA PHE A 98 3.88 -1.02 6.77
C PHE A 98 3.36 0.24 6.05
N ARG A 99 2.06 0.32 5.83
CA ARG A 99 1.39 1.52 5.34
C ARG A 99 0.22 1.84 6.27
N PRO A 100 0.21 3.00 6.93
CA PRO A 100 -0.97 3.43 7.69
C PRO A 100 -2.12 3.75 6.74
N ASN A 101 -3.36 3.54 7.17
CA ASN A 101 -4.50 4.04 6.43
C ASN A 101 -4.54 5.57 6.48
N GLY A 102 -4.72 6.22 5.32
CA GLY A 102 -4.65 7.68 5.20
C GLY A 102 -5.96 8.42 5.42
N GLY A 103 -7.07 7.70 5.64
CA GLY A 103 -8.39 8.35 5.81
C GLY A 103 -8.78 9.21 4.60
N GLY A 104 -8.55 8.71 3.38
CA GLY A 104 -8.86 9.42 2.14
C GLY A 104 -7.67 10.00 1.38
N GLY A 105 -6.44 9.52 1.67
CA GLY A 105 -5.23 9.85 0.92
C GLY A 105 -4.43 11.05 1.44
N ALA A 106 -4.88 11.72 2.50
CA ALA A 106 -4.13 12.83 3.11
C ALA A 106 -2.92 12.33 3.90
N LEU A 107 -1.81 13.04 3.81
CA LEU A 107 -0.61 12.83 4.61
C LEU A 107 -0.54 13.83 5.77
N GLY A 108 -0.24 13.36 6.98
CA GLY A 108 -0.13 14.23 8.14
C GLY A 108 -0.02 13.48 9.47
N ALA A 109 -0.02 14.22 10.58
CA ALA A 109 0.19 13.69 11.92
C ALA A 109 -0.89 12.66 12.38
N HIS A 110 -2.03 12.63 11.71
CA HIS A 110 -3.10 11.67 12.01
C HIS A 110 -2.76 10.22 11.64
N LEU A 111 -1.68 9.98 10.90
CA LEU A 111 -1.32 8.63 10.44
C LEU A 111 -0.86 7.71 11.57
N LEU A 112 -0.11 8.23 12.55
CA LEU A 112 0.43 7.47 13.67
C LEU A 112 0.21 8.19 14.98
N ASN A 113 0.04 7.46 16.08
CA ASN A 113 0.31 7.96 17.42
C ASN A 113 1.74 7.59 17.86
N VAL A 114 2.19 8.13 19.00
CA VAL A 114 3.54 7.88 19.53
C VAL A 114 3.79 6.38 19.78
N ALA A 115 2.79 5.63 20.23
CA ALA A 115 2.94 4.21 20.53
C ALA A 115 3.16 3.40 19.23
N ALA A 116 2.36 3.65 18.19
CA ALA A 116 2.53 3.03 16.88
C ALA A 116 3.90 3.35 16.28
N ALA A 117 4.32 4.63 16.33
CA ALA A 117 5.62 5.04 15.82
C ALA A 117 6.78 4.34 16.52
N ARG A 118 6.77 4.28 17.86
CA ARG A 118 7.79 3.56 18.65
C ARG A 118 7.81 2.07 18.33
N HIS A 119 6.64 1.45 18.16
CA HIS A 119 6.54 0.04 17.80
C HIS A 119 7.19 -0.22 16.43
N LEU A 120 6.86 0.56 15.40
CA LEU A 120 7.42 0.41 14.07
C LEU A 120 8.96 0.56 14.06
N VAL A 121 9.49 1.52 14.84
CA VAL A 121 10.94 1.71 15.03
C VAL A 121 11.57 0.46 15.68
N ALA A 122 11.01 0.01 16.81
CA ALA A 122 11.54 -1.11 17.58
C ALA A 122 11.53 -2.44 16.80
N HIS A 123 10.54 -2.64 15.94
CA HIS A 123 10.39 -3.85 15.13
C HIS A 123 10.99 -3.73 13.73
N GLN A 124 11.82 -2.70 13.50
CA GLN A 124 12.55 -2.50 12.23
C GLN A 124 11.63 -2.46 10.99
N ALA A 125 10.43 -1.92 11.14
CA ALA A 125 9.50 -1.76 10.03
C ALA A 125 9.98 -0.71 9.02
N THR A 126 9.52 -0.85 7.79
CA THR A 126 9.68 0.15 6.74
C THR A 126 8.32 0.75 6.41
N MET A 127 8.10 2.00 6.79
CA MET A 127 6.85 2.72 6.48
C MET A 127 6.89 3.26 5.06
N VAL A 128 5.89 2.91 4.27
CA VAL A 128 5.76 3.34 2.87
C VAL A 128 4.51 4.20 2.72
N LEU A 129 4.71 5.44 2.36
CA LEU A 129 3.66 6.39 2.00
C LEU A 129 3.48 6.45 0.47
N TRP A 130 2.92 7.54 -0.03
CA TRP A 130 2.57 7.71 -1.44
C TRP A 130 2.77 9.15 -1.91
N ASN A 131 2.85 9.33 -3.22
CA ASN A 131 2.81 10.63 -3.88
C ASN A 131 1.81 10.68 -5.05
N ALA A 132 1.16 9.55 -5.39
CA ALA A 132 0.08 9.50 -6.39
C ALA A 132 -1.04 8.54 -5.95
N VAL A 133 -2.24 9.08 -5.73
CA VAL A 133 -3.46 8.34 -5.39
C VAL A 133 -4.59 8.84 -6.29
N PRO A 134 -4.89 8.18 -7.41
CA PRO A 134 -5.83 8.69 -8.41
C PRO A 134 -7.31 8.58 -8.01
N GLY A 135 -7.61 7.94 -6.86
CA GLY A 135 -8.95 7.90 -6.32
C GLY A 135 -9.85 6.83 -6.94
N ASP A 136 -9.31 5.73 -7.42
CA ASP A 136 -9.99 4.57 -7.97
C ASP A 136 -11.06 3.97 -7.04
N PHE A 137 -10.90 4.15 -5.73
CA PHE A 137 -11.90 3.79 -4.73
C PHE A 137 -13.13 4.69 -4.70
N ARG A 138 -13.07 5.89 -5.29
CA ARG A 138 -14.16 6.88 -5.38
C ARG A 138 -14.77 6.97 -6.77
N ASP A 139 -13.92 6.92 -7.79
CA ASP A 139 -14.30 7.01 -9.19
C ASP A 139 -13.69 5.84 -9.96
N ALA A 140 -14.50 4.79 -10.07
CA ALA A 140 -14.07 3.54 -10.72
C ALA A 140 -13.77 3.67 -12.21
N ASP A 141 -14.30 4.68 -12.88
CA ASP A 141 -14.13 4.89 -14.32
C ASP A 141 -13.16 6.02 -14.65
N GLY A 142 -13.14 7.08 -13.87
CA GLY A 142 -12.32 8.27 -14.12
C GLY A 142 -10.89 8.19 -13.60
N TRP A 143 -10.57 7.23 -12.72
CA TRP A 143 -9.24 7.13 -12.12
C TRP A 143 -8.08 7.03 -13.14
N PRO A 144 -8.21 6.36 -14.33
CA PRO A 144 -7.09 6.30 -15.25
C PRO A 144 -6.69 7.68 -15.78
N ALA A 145 -7.67 8.53 -16.10
CA ALA A 145 -7.39 9.89 -16.54
C ALA A 145 -6.72 10.72 -15.44
N THR A 146 -7.20 10.59 -14.19
CA THR A 146 -6.59 11.23 -13.03
C THR A 146 -5.16 10.73 -12.79
N ALA A 147 -4.91 9.42 -12.95
CA ALA A 147 -3.57 8.85 -12.83
C ALA A 147 -2.63 9.42 -13.91
N HIS A 148 -3.04 9.48 -15.15
CA HIS A 148 -2.25 10.09 -16.22
C HIS A 148 -1.93 11.56 -15.95
N GLU A 149 -2.86 12.33 -15.39
CA GLU A 149 -2.60 13.72 -14.99
C GLU A 149 -1.56 13.80 -13.85
N MET A 150 -1.70 12.95 -12.84
CA MET A 150 -0.72 12.86 -11.75
C MET A 150 0.67 12.49 -12.27
N LEU A 151 0.79 11.52 -13.17
CA LEU A 151 2.07 11.11 -13.75
C LEU A 151 2.79 12.22 -14.51
N ARG A 152 2.07 13.23 -15.02
CA ARG A 152 2.67 14.41 -15.66
C ARG A 152 3.23 15.42 -14.67
N THR A 153 2.73 15.44 -13.45
CA THR A 153 2.99 16.51 -12.46
C THR A 153 3.75 16.04 -11.21
N VAL A 154 3.63 14.77 -10.86
CA VAL A 154 4.28 14.20 -9.67
C VAL A 154 5.77 13.98 -9.93
N GLN A 155 6.58 14.24 -8.90
CA GLN A 155 8.02 14.02 -8.97
C GLN A 155 8.35 12.53 -9.15
N ASP A 156 9.19 12.21 -10.12
CA ASP A 156 9.78 10.89 -10.37
C ASP A 156 10.84 10.55 -9.30
N PRO A 157 10.89 9.34 -8.75
CA PRO A 157 10.00 8.20 -9.03
C PRO A 157 8.65 8.28 -8.29
N VAL A 158 7.63 7.67 -8.89
CA VAL A 158 6.24 7.72 -8.42
C VAL A 158 5.92 6.49 -7.56
N MET A 159 5.27 6.71 -6.41
CA MET A 159 4.58 5.68 -5.63
C MET A 159 3.08 5.77 -5.93
N LEU A 160 2.63 4.97 -6.89
CA LEU A 160 1.23 4.92 -7.32
C LEU A 160 0.46 3.93 -6.46
N VAL A 161 -0.62 4.41 -5.85
CA VAL A 161 -1.52 3.60 -5.03
C VAL A 161 -2.84 3.41 -5.74
N LEU A 162 -3.18 2.16 -5.98
CA LEU A 162 -4.49 1.69 -6.40
C LEU A 162 -5.10 0.80 -5.31
N HIS A 163 -6.33 0.38 -5.49
CA HIS A 163 -7.04 -0.45 -4.52
C HIS A 163 -7.70 -1.62 -5.23
N ASP A 164 -7.39 -2.84 -4.81
CA ASP A 164 -8.01 -4.04 -5.33
C ASP A 164 -9.38 -4.31 -4.66
N LEU A 165 -10.30 -3.36 -4.85
CA LEU A 165 -11.65 -3.37 -4.29
C LEU A 165 -12.69 -3.88 -5.30
N PRO A 166 -13.82 -4.48 -4.82
CA PRO A 166 -14.88 -5.02 -5.69
C PRO A 166 -15.80 -3.92 -6.24
N ASN A 167 -15.24 -2.77 -6.63
CA ASN A 167 -15.98 -1.62 -7.16
C ASN A 167 -15.90 -1.51 -8.70
N GLY A 168 -15.22 -2.45 -9.35
CA GLY A 168 -15.06 -2.48 -10.79
C GLY A 168 -13.93 -1.59 -11.35
N ALA A 169 -13.21 -0.82 -10.51
CA ALA A 169 -12.13 0.06 -10.98
C ALA A 169 -11.01 -0.69 -11.72
N MET A 170 -10.67 -1.88 -11.23
CA MET A 170 -9.55 -2.67 -11.75
C MET A 170 -9.80 -3.25 -13.17
N ARG A 171 -11.02 -3.14 -13.73
CA ARG A 171 -11.27 -3.49 -15.15
C ARG A 171 -10.46 -2.63 -16.13
N HIS A 172 -10.02 -1.45 -15.70
CA HIS A 172 -9.21 -0.54 -16.50
C HIS A 172 -7.70 -0.76 -16.36
N LEU A 173 -7.28 -1.62 -15.43
CA LEU A 173 -5.87 -1.76 -15.04
C LEU A 173 -4.99 -2.18 -16.22
N ASP A 174 -5.39 -3.20 -16.97
CA ASP A 174 -4.57 -3.72 -18.07
C ASP A 174 -4.33 -2.65 -19.14
N ARG A 175 -5.38 -1.94 -19.55
CA ARG A 175 -5.27 -0.84 -20.52
C ARG A 175 -4.37 0.28 -19.99
N PHE A 176 -4.60 0.73 -18.75
CA PHE A 176 -3.82 1.80 -18.12
C PHE A 176 -2.33 1.46 -18.08
N LEU A 177 -1.98 0.24 -17.62
CA LEU A 177 -0.58 -0.18 -17.55
C LEU A 177 0.06 -0.26 -18.95
N GLY A 178 -0.68 -0.68 -19.97
CA GLY A 178 -0.22 -0.63 -21.36
C GLY A 178 0.09 0.79 -21.83
N GLU A 179 -0.84 1.71 -21.64
CA GLU A 179 -0.67 3.12 -22.01
C GLU A 179 0.54 3.78 -21.32
N VAL A 180 0.76 3.45 -20.05
CA VAL A 180 1.89 3.95 -19.26
C VAL A 180 3.23 3.39 -19.78
N LEU A 181 3.28 2.11 -20.11
CA LEU A 181 4.46 1.50 -20.75
C LEU A 181 4.77 2.11 -22.11
N ASP A 182 3.75 2.34 -22.95
CA ASP A 182 3.89 2.95 -24.26
C ASP A 182 4.40 4.40 -24.18
N GLN A 183 4.13 5.09 -23.07
CA GLN A 183 4.67 6.42 -22.75
C GLN A 183 6.13 6.37 -22.24
N GLY A 184 6.73 5.19 -22.14
CA GLY A 184 8.13 4.99 -21.75
C GLY A 184 8.37 4.94 -20.23
N TRP A 185 7.33 4.79 -19.41
CA TRP A 185 7.47 4.53 -17.99
C TRP A 185 7.97 3.12 -17.74
N ARG A 186 8.70 2.92 -16.65
CA ARG A 186 9.16 1.61 -16.18
C ARG A 186 8.61 1.33 -14.79
N PHE A 187 8.33 0.07 -14.50
CA PHE A 187 7.92 -0.35 -13.17
C PHE A 187 9.11 -0.86 -12.37
N ARG A 188 9.16 -0.47 -11.11
CA ARG A 188 10.18 -0.88 -10.15
C ARG A 188 9.57 -1.58 -8.94
N ALA A 189 10.32 -2.50 -8.34
CA ALA A 189 9.87 -3.22 -7.14
C ALA A 189 10.03 -2.42 -5.85
N ASP A 190 11.01 -1.51 -5.78
CA ASP A 190 11.34 -0.78 -4.55
C ASP A 190 10.59 0.56 -4.49
N PRO A 191 10.02 0.91 -3.31
CA PRO A 191 9.37 2.20 -3.13
C PRO A 191 10.37 3.36 -3.26
N PRO A 192 9.93 4.52 -3.80
CA PRO A 192 10.74 5.73 -3.82
C PRO A 192 11.18 6.16 -2.43
N LEU A 193 12.44 6.55 -2.26
CA LEU A 193 12.96 6.96 -0.94
C LEU A 193 12.20 8.15 -0.35
N GLY A 194 11.70 9.08 -1.18
CA GLY A 194 10.86 10.19 -0.76
C GLY A 194 9.51 9.77 -0.16
N CYS A 195 9.07 8.54 -0.43
CA CYS A 195 7.85 7.95 0.16
C CYS A 195 8.15 7.01 1.35
N VAL A 196 9.40 6.95 1.85
CA VAL A 196 9.82 6.04 2.93
C VAL A 196 10.34 6.85 4.13
N PRO A 197 9.45 7.42 4.96
CA PRO A 197 9.86 8.22 6.11
C PRO A 197 10.48 7.40 7.25
N LEU A 198 10.26 6.08 7.30
CA LEU A 198 10.90 5.13 8.23
C LEU A 198 11.43 3.96 7.42
N ARG A 199 12.72 3.66 7.53
CA ARG A 199 13.35 2.56 6.80
C ARG A 199 14.04 1.59 7.76
N ARG A 200 13.53 0.37 7.87
CA ARG A 200 14.04 -0.68 8.77
C ARG A 200 14.29 -0.16 10.19
N GLY A 201 13.31 0.54 10.73
CA GLY A 201 13.37 1.15 12.06
C GLY A 201 14.20 2.44 12.16
N VAL A 202 14.83 2.90 11.08
CA VAL A 202 15.59 4.15 11.09
C VAL A 202 14.71 5.30 10.59
N PRO A 203 14.35 6.27 11.47
CA PRO A 203 13.56 7.43 11.08
C PRO A 203 14.31 8.35 10.13
N GLY A 204 13.65 8.74 9.04
CA GLY A 204 14.11 9.86 8.19
C GLY A 204 13.71 11.23 8.78
N PRO A 205 14.17 12.32 8.16
CA PRO A 205 13.97 13.69 8.68
C PRO A 205 12.49 14.08 8.80
N ASP A 206 11.64 13.54 7.96
CA ASP A 206 10.21 13.88 7.91
C ASP A 206 9.32 12.93 8.75
N PHE A 207 9.86 11.89 9.38
CA PHE A 207 9.04 10.88 10.07
C PHE A 207 8.15 11.48 11.17
N ALA A 208 8.67 12.44 11.94
CA ALA A 208 7.91 13.09 13.01
C ALA A 208 6.64 13.82 12.52
N ARG A 209 6.59 14.26 11.25
CA ARG A 209 5.42 14.92 10.66
C ARG A 209 4.18 14.05 10.60
N TYR A 210 4.35 12.74 10.70
CA TYR A 210 3.27 11.75 10.60
C TYR A 210 2.78 11.23 11.94
N ILE A 211 3.27 11.83 13.07
CA ILE A 211 2.99 11.37 14.43
C ILE A 211 2.17 12.42 15.16
N SER A 212 0.99 12.05 15.67
CA SER A 212 0.17 12.92 16.51
C SER A 212 0.80 13.09 17.89
N GLY A 213 0.92 14.33 18.36
CA GLY A 213 1.49 14.65 19.68
C GLY A 213 2.99 14.46 19.80
N ALA A 214 3.70 14.46 18.65
CA ALA A 214 5.17 14.43 18.61
C ALA A 214 5.75 15.86 18.74
#